data_f28585bb50288832b7af71aec7236f3d
#
_entry.id   f28585bb50288832b7af71aec7236f3d
#
_cell.length_a   1.000
_cell.length_b   1.000
_cell.length_c   1.000
_cell.angle_alpha   90.00
_cell.angle_beta   90.00
_cell.angle_gamma   90.00
#
_symmetry.space_group_name_H-M   'P 1'
#
loop_
_entity.id
_entity.type
_entity.pdbx_description
1 polymer ?
#
loop_
_entity_poly.entity_id
_entity_poly.type
_entity_poly.pdbx_seq_one_letter_code
_entity_poly.pdbx_strand_id
1 'polypeptide(L)'
;MATIDFNETQKAAIVSLLIEMINADQEVHPNECTVFDTICVEYNICEDTFNLGRSLNSMVAIDIMKRMSDVQKIATAQLLTRVIDADARDDDQEIRLFNIICNFTGVDTLINAKGRGE
;
A
#
# COMPACT_ATOMS: atom_id res chain seq x y z
N MET A 1 8.33 -11.00 -16.20
CA MET A 1 6.97 -10.69 -15.82
C MET A 1 6.77 -9.18 -15.67
N ALA A 2 5.68 -8.68 -16.21
CA ALA A 2 5.43 -7.25 -16.18
C ALA A 2 4.93 -6.82 -14.80
N THR A 3 5.52 -5.75 -14.28
CA THR A 3 5.05 -5.10 -13.07
C THR A 3 3.97 -4.10 -13.46
N ILE A 4 2.98 -3.92 -12.60
CA ILE A 4 1.97 -2.89 -12.83
C ILE A 4 2.65 -1.53 -12.79
N ASP A 5 2.39 -0.70 -13.80
CA ASP A 5 2.99 0.63 -13.88
C ASP A 5 2.25 1.64 -13.03
N PHE A 6 3.02 2.47 -12.34
CA PHE A 6 2.49 3.60 -11.57
C PHE A 6 3.26 4.85 -12.00
N ASN A 7 2.56 5.98 -12.08
CA ASN A 7 3.26 7.25 -12.28
C ASN A 7 3.90 7.71 -10.96
N GLU A 8 4.68 8.79 -11.02
CA GLU A 8 5.44 9.23 -9.84
C GLU A 8 4.53 9.66 -8.69
N THR A 9 3.41 10.30 -8.99
CA THR A 9 2.44 10.69 -7.96
C THR A 9 1.84 9.46 -7.28
N GLN A 10 1.52 8.44 -8.06
CA GLN A 10 0.97 7.19 -7.52
C GLN A 10 2.02 6.45 -6.69
N LYS A 11 3.27 6.45 -7.13
CA LYS A 11 4.35 5.85 -6.34
C LYS A 11 4.52 6.56 -5.01
N ALA A 12 4.43 7.89 -5.01
CA ALA A 12 4.51 8.65 -3.77
C ALA A 12 3.36 8.28 -2.82
N ALA A 13 2.15 8.11 -3.37
CA ALA A 13 1.01 7.69 -2.57
C ALA A 13 1.24 6.30 -1.96
N ILE A 14 1.81 5.38 -2.75
CA ILE A 14 2.13 4.04 -2.26
C ILE A 14 3.13 4.12 -1.12
N VAL A 15 4.18 4.93 -1.26
CA VAL A 15 5.16 5.13 -0.19
C VAL A 15 4.47 5.64 1.08
N SER A 16 3.60 6.63 0.95
CA SER A 16 2.88 7.19 2.08
C SER A 16 2.05 6.13 2.79
N LEU A 17 1.31 5.32 2.03
CA LEU A 17 0.45 4.29 2.62
C LEU A 17 1.27 3.16 3.26
N LEU A 18 2.39 2.78 2.65
CA LEU A 18 3.26 1.77 3.24
C LEU A 18 3.85 2.25 4.57
N ILE A 19 4.26 3.52 4.64
CA ILE A 19 4.79 4.10 5.88
C ILE A 19 3.70 4.12 6.95
N GLU A 20 2.48 4.51 6.58
CA GLU A 20 1.35 4.49 7.52
C GLU A 20 1.09 3.08 8.05
N MET A 21 1.18 2.10 7.18
CA MET A 21 0.97 0.70 7.56
C MET A 21 2.03 0.25 8.55
N ILE A 22 3.30 0.57 8.28
CA ILE A 22 4.41 0.17 9.14
C ILE A 22 4.28 0.79 10.52
N ASN A 23 3.77 2.02 10.58
CA ASN A 23 3.65 2.76 11.85
C ASN A 23 2.31 2.57 12.55
N ALA A 24 1.42 1.74 12.01
CA ALA A 24 0.04 1.67 12.50
C ALA A 24 -0.04 1.22 13.97
N ASP A 25 0.87 0.36 14.41
CA ASP A 25 0.89 -0.12 15.80
C ASP A 25 1.91 0.61 16.66
N GLN A 26 2.50 1.68 16.13
CA GLN A 26 3.52 2.51 16.78
C GLN A 26 4.82 1.75 17.05
N GLU A 27 4.99 0.58 16.46
CA GLU A 27 6.23 -0.17 16.49
C GLU A 27 6.71 -0.41 15.07
N VAL A 28 8.01 -0.28 14.84
CA VAL A 28 8.59 -0.54 13.52
C VAL A 28 9.31 -1.89 13.58
N HIS A 29 8.83 -2.83 12.78
CA HIS A 29 9.40 -4.17 12.74
C HIS A 29 10.41 -4.27 11.59
N PRO A 30 11.62 -4.82 11.85
CA PRO A 30 12.66 -4.89 10.80
C PRO A 30 12.20 -5.61 9.53
N ASN A 31 11.38 -6.64 9.66
CA ASN A 31 10.90 -7.40 8.50
C ASN A 31 10.02 -6.53 7.61
N GLU A 32 9.22 -5.65 8.20
CA GLU A 32 8.40 -4.73 7.42
C GLU A 32 9.25 -3.75 6.64
N CYS A 33 10.33 -3.26 7.26
CA CYS A 33 11.24 -2.34 6.59
C CYS A 33 11.95 -3.04 5.43
N THR A 34 12.31 -4.30 5.58
CA THR A 34 12.93 -5.08 4.52
C THR A 34 11.98 -5.24 3.33
N VAL A 35 10.72 -5.57 3.60
CA VAL A 35 9.71 -5.69 2.54
C VAL A 35 9.51 -4.34 1.86
N PHE A 36 9.46 -3.25 2.62
CA PHE A 36 9.30 -1.91 2.07
C PHE A 36 10.45 -1.58 1.11
N ASP A 37 11.69 -1.85 1.54
CA ASP A 37 12.86 -1.61 0.69
C ASP A 37 12.79 -2.43 -0.59
N THR A 38 12.36 -3.69 -0.50
CA THR A 38 12.20 -4.55 -1.65
C THR A 38 11.19 -3.98 -2.63
N ILE A 39 10.05 -3.49 -2.12
CA ILE A 39 9.03 -2.88 -2.96
C ILE A 39 9.58 -1.65 -3.67
N CYS A 40 10.35 -0.82 -2.96
CA CYS A 40 10.96 0.36 -3.58
C CYS A 40 11.86 -0.01 -4.75
N VAL A 41 12.61 -1.09 -4.63
CA VAL A 41 13.46 -1.56 -5.71
C VAL A 41 12.62 -2.11 -6.86
N GLU A 42 11.61 -2.93 -6.55
CA GLU A 42 10.76 -3.56 -7.58
C GLU A 42 10.06 -2.53 -8.44
N TYR A 43 9.62 -1.43 -7.84
CA TYR A 43 8.83 -0.42 -8.54
C TYR A 43 9.66 0.80 -8.93
N ASN A 44 10.98 0.72 -8.75
CA ASN A 44 11.87 1.80 -9.19
C ASN A 44 11.52 3.13 -8.53
N ILE A 45 11.27 3.11 -7.24
CA ILE A 45 10.91 4.33 -6.51
C ILE A 45 12.21 5.08 -6.20
N CYS A 46 12.41 6.22 -6.84
CA CYS A 46 13.62 7.01 -6.64
C CYS A 46 13.53 7.80 -5.33
N GLU A 47 14.67 8.37 -4.93
CA GLU A 47 14.77 9.10 -3.67
C GLU A 47 13.81 10.29 -3.63
N ASP A 48 13.68 11.02 -4.72
CA ASP A 48 12.77 12.16 -4.78
C ASP A 48 11.33 11.75 -4.56
N THR A 49 10.90 10.67 -5.19
CA THR A 49 9.55 10.15 -5.03
C THR A 49 9.34 9.62 -3.62
N PHE A 50 10.34 8.96 -3.06
CA PHE A 50 10.29 8.48 -1.68
C PHE A 50 10.11 9.65 -0.71
N ASN A 51 10.89 10.72 -0.89
CA ASN A 51 10.80 11.89 -0.02
C ASN A 51 9.44 12.58 -0.17
N LEU A 52 8.90 12.64 -1.37
CA LEU A 52 7.56 13.17 -1.59
C LEU A 52 6.53 12.34 -0.83
N GLY A 53 6.63 11.02 -0.93
CA GLY A 53 5.70 10.13 -0.23
C GLY A 53 5.76 10.27 1.28
N ARG A 54 6.96 10.47 1.83
CA ARG A 54 7.12 10.66 3.26
C ARG A 54 6.42 11.92 3.76
N SER A 55 6.29 12.92 2.92
CA SER A 55 5.67 14.19 3.31
C SER A 55 4.20 14.27 2.95
N LEU A 56 3.69 13.30 2.19
CA LEU A 56 2.28 13.28 1.81
C LEU A 56 1.39 12.96 3.02
N ASN A 57 0.31 13.71 3.12
CA ASN A 57 -0.75 13.39 4.07
C ASN A 57 -1.41 12.08 3.62
N SER A 58 -1.69 11.19 4.58
CA SER A 58 -2.28 9.89 4.26
C SER A 58 -3.65 10.02 3.59
N MET A 59 -4.42 11.04 3.91
CA MET A 59 -5.71 11.26 3.25
C MET A 59 -5.53 11.60 1.78
N VAL A 60 -4.48 12.37 1.45
CA VAL A 60 -4.16 12.66 0.06
C VAL A 60 -3.73 11.38 -0.66
N ALA A 61 -2.94 10.55 0.00
CA ALA A 61 -2.50 9.28 -0.57
C ALA A 61 -3.68 8.36 -0.85
N ILE A 62 -4.64 8.29 0.06
CA ILE A 62 -5.85 7.48 -0.13
C ILE A 62 -6.66 8.02 -1.31
N ASP A 63 -6.76 9.34 -1.44
CA ASP A 63 -7.48 9.94 -2.58
C ASP A 63 -6.80 9.59 -3.91
N ILE A 64 -5.48 9.64 -3.94
CA ILE A 64 -4.72 9.26 -5.13
C ILE A 64 -4.99 7.79 -5.48
N MET A 65 -4.95 6.90 -4.48
CA MET A 65 -5.24 5.50 -4.69
C MET A 65 -6.66 5.29 -5.20
N LYS A 66 -7.61 6.05 -4.67
CA LYS A 66 -9.01 5.94 -5.09
C LYS A 66 -9.18 6.22 -6.58
N ARG A 67 -8.30 7.04 -7.15
CA ARG A 67 -8.36 7.43 -8.56
C ARG A 67 -7.58 6.49 -9.48
N MET A 68 -6.92 5.49 -8.92
CA MET A 68 -6.19 4.51 -9.71
C MET A 68 -7.14 3.61 -10.49
N SER A 69 -6.62 2.93 -11.51
CA SER A 69 -7.38 1.89 -12.19
C SER A 69 -7.63 0.72 -11.23
N ASP A 70 -8.58 -0.15 -11.58
CA ASP A 70 -8.90 -1.31 -10.75
C ASP A 70 -7.67 -2.20 -10.54
N VAL A 71 -6.90 -2.41 -11.61
CA VAL A 71 -5.69 -3.24 -11.54
C VAL A 71 -4.67 -2.60 -10.60
N GLN A 72 -4.49 -1.28 -10.71
CA GLN A 72 -3.56 -0.55 -9.84
C GLN A 72 -4.00 -0.59 -8.38
N LYS A 73 -5.30 -0.45 -8.13
CA LYS A 73 -5.84 -0.52 -6.76
C LYS A 73 -5.56 -1.87 -6.13
N ILE A 74 -5.82 -2.93 -6.88
CA ILE A 74 -5.59 -4.29 -6.38
C ILE A 74 -4.11 -4.51 -6.14
N ALA A 75 -3.25 -4.07 -7.06
CA ALA A 75 -1.80 -4.21 -6.90
C ALA A 75 -1.32 -3.46 -5.67
N THR A 76 -1.83 -2.24 -5.43
CA THR A 76 -1.45 -1.46 -4.26
C THR A 76 -1.89 -2.17 -2.98
N ALA A 77 -3.10 -2.70 -2.96
CA ALA A 77 -3.58 -3.45 -1.80
C ALA A 77 -2.69 -4.68 -1.52
N GLN A 78 -2.23 -5.35 -2.57
CA GLN A 78 -1.31 -6.49 -2.42
C GLN A 78 0.01 -6.05 -1.81
N LEU A 79 0.53 -4.88 -2.17
CA LEU A 79 1.75 -4.36 -1.58
C LEU A 79 1.57 -4.09 -0.08
N LEU A 80 0.44 -3.52 0.29
CA LEU A 80 0.13 -3.29 1.70
C LEU A 80 0.04 -4.62 2.47
N THR A 81 -0.56 -5.63 1.86
CA THR A 81 -0.66 -6.95 2.46
C THR A 81 0.72 -7.56 2.69
N ARG A 82 1.65 -7.36 1.75
CA ARG A 82 3.02 -7.87 1.90
C ARG A 82 3.68 -7.31 3.15
N VAL A 83 3.44 -6.04 3.45
CA VAL A 83 3.99 -5.43 4.67
C VAL A 83 3.34 -6.02 5.91
N ILE A 84 2.03 -6.19 5.90
CA ILE A 84 1.31 -6.78 7.04
C ILE A 84 1.84 -8.19 7.31
N ASP A 85 2.03 -8.98 6.27
CA ASP A 85 2.43 -10.38 6.40
C ASP A 85 3.90 -10.54 6.73
N ALA A 86 4.71 -9.49 6.59
CA ALA A 86 6.15 -9.55 6.82
C ALA A 86 6.49 -9.90 8.27
N ASP A 87 5.62 -9.52 9.20
CA ASP A 87 5.81 -9.79 10.60
C ASP A 87 4.91 -10.93 11.02
N ALA A 88 5.14 -12.08 10.88
CA ALA A 88 4.36 -13.29 11.17
C ALA A 88 3.28 -13.18 12.26
N ARG A 89 3.09 -12.02 12.87
CA ARG A 89 2.06 -11.81 13.88
C ARG A 89 0.90 -11.03 13.26
N ASP A 90 -0.31 -11.40 13.64
CA ASP A 90 -1.49 -10.64 13.24
C ASP A 90 -1.54 -9.36 14.06
N ASP A 91 -1.47 -8.22 13.41
CA ASP A 91 -1.52 -6.93 14.08
C ASP A 91 -2.88 -6.29 13.79
N ASP A 92 -3.69 -6.15 14.83
CA ASP A 92 -5.05 -5.62 14.68
C ASP A 92 -5.05 -4.20 14.13
N GLN A 93 -4.05 -3.39 14.50
CA GLN A 93 -3.98 -2.01 14.03
C GLN A 93 -3.69 -1.96 12.53
N GLU A 94 -2.76 -2.80 12.07
CA GLU A 94 -2.44 -2.86 10.64
C GLU A 94 -3.62 -3.37 9.83
N ILE A 95 -4.28 -4.42 10.30
CA ILE A 95 -5.44 -4.98 9.61
C ILE A 95 -6.57 -3.96 9.59
N ARG A 96 -6.78 -3.25 10.67
CA ARG A 96 -7.81 -2.23 10.75
C ARG A 96 -7.55 -1.09 9.76
N LEU A 97 -6.31 -0.63 9.70
CA LEU A 97 -5.92 0.41 8.75
C LEU A 97 -6.10 -0.07 7.30
N PHE A 98 -5.68 -1.31 7.02
CA PHE A 98 -5.84 -1.90 5.70
C PHE A 98 -7.30 -1.92 5.29
N ASN A 99 -8.19 -2.33 6.19
CA ASN A 99 -9.62 -2.38 5.91
C ASN A 99 -10.18 -0.99 5.63
N ILE A 100 -9.74 0.02 6.38
CA ILE A 100 -10.15 1.39 6.15
C ILE A 100 -9.73 1.85 4.76
N ILE A 101 -8.49 1.59 4.38
CA ILE A 101 -7.96 1.97 3.07
C ILE A 101 -8.76 1.27 1.96
N CYS A 102 -8.99 -0.02 2.11
CA CYS A 102 -9.74 -0.78 1.10
C CYS A 102 -11.17 -0.27 0.96
N ASN A 103 -11.79 0.10 2.06
CA ASN A 103 -13.15 0.61 2.05
C ASN A 103 -13.23 1.96 1.34
N PHE A 104 -12.33 2.88 1.68
CA PHE A 104 -12.34 4.22 1.09
C PHE A 104 -11.96 4.23 -0.38
N THR A 105 -11.14 3.29 -0.83
CA THR A 105 -10.69 3.25 -2.22
C THR A 105 -11.55 2.36 -3.10
N GLY A 106 -12.44 1.57 -2.51
CA GLY A 106 -13.29 0.66 -3.26
C GLY A 106 -12.66 -0.68 -3.56
N VAL A 107 -11.48 -0.97 -3.02
CA VAL A 107 -10.79 -2.25 -3.26
C VAL A 107 -11.62 -3.42 -2.73
N ASP A 108 -12.26 -3.24 -1.58
CA ASP A 108 -13.07 -4.29 -0.98
C ASP A 108 -14.19 -4.74 -1.94
N THR A 109 -14.80 -3.80 -2.65
CA THR A 109 -15.82 -4.13 -3.64
C THR A 109 -15.23 -4.93 -4.79
N LEU A 110 -14.04 -4.55 -5.26
CA LEU A 110 -13.37 -5.26 -6.34
C LEU A 110 -12.99 -6.69 -5.93
N ILE A 111 -12.47 -6.84 -4.74
CA ILE A 111 -12.07 -8.15 -4.22
C ILE A 111 -13.30 -9.03 -4.04
N ASN A 112 -14.37 -8.49 -3.48
CA ASN A 112 -15.58 -9.26 -3.24
C ASN A 112 -16.21 -9.74 -4.55
N ALA A 113 -16.21 -8.88 -5.58
CA ALA A 113 -16.72 -9.26 -6.88
C ALA A 113 -15.95 -10.43 -7.47
N LYS A 114 -14.61 -10.39 -7.35
CA LYS A 114 -13.76 -11.47 -7.83
C LYS A 114 -13.88 -12.70 -6.95
N GLY A 115 -14.00 -12.51 -5.65
CA GLY A 115 -14.05 -13.60 -4.70
C GLY A 115 -15.28 -14.47 -4.83
N ARG A 116 -16.32 -13.98 -5.48
CA ARG A 116 -17.54 -14.77 -5.69
C ARG A 116 -17.40 -15.76 -6.83
N GLY A 117 -16.33 -15.70 -7.60
CA GLY A 117 -16.07 -16.66 -8.65
C GLY A 117 -16.96 -16.55 -9.87
N GLU A 118 -17.65 -15.48 -9.99
CA GLU A 118 -18.48 -15.24 -11.18
C GLU A 118 -17.65 -14.81 -12.37
#